data_7880672e9300c322d15f7a5b68d3ead4
#
_entry.id   7880672e9300c322d15f7a5b68d3ead4
#
_cell.length_a   1.000
_cell.length_b   1.000
_cell.length_c   1.000
_cell.angle_alpha   90.00
_cell.angle_beta   90.00
_cell.angle_gamma   90.00
#
_symmetry.space_group_name_H-M   'P 1'
#
loop_
_entity.id
_entity.type
_entity.pdbx_description
1 polymer ?
#
loop_
_entity_poly.entity_id
_entity_poly.type
_entity_poly.pdbx_seq_one_letter_code
_entity_poly.pdbx_strand_id
1 'polypeptide(L)'
;SGIKPERHVSFGNSKAPPGGNPASSTGTGFVIVDREGSAVACSLTLNNLFGAGKVAQGMGILLGALPGPLGRGPDSLAAMLLINNVHNIFYLGLASSGGAVALSALAGVATRTLMGRKEETLEMALAAKRLYNSGNPDLTYYEQGMDTSIIDGLSKRGHRLSPVPALGKVNGV
;
A
#
# COMPACT_ATOMS: atom_id res chain seq x y z
N SER A 1 38.86 3.07 2.28
CA SER A 1 38.04 2.51 1.20
C SER A 1 36.62 3.09 1.35
N GLY A 2 36.35 4.13 0.55
CA GLY A 2 35.10 4.87 0.59
C GLY A 2 34.07 4.16 -0.28
N ILE A 3 32.94 3.81 0.32
CA ILE A 3 31.75 3.38 -0.39
C ILE A 3 31.18 4.62 -1.09
N LYS A 4 31.23 4.64 -2.43
CA LYS A 4 30.55 5.68 -3.21
C LYS A 4 29.04 5.50 -3.00
N PRO A 5 28.27 6.57 -2.73
CA PRO A 5 26.82 6.46 -2.72
C PRO A 5 26.36 6.07 -4.13
N GLU A 6 25.69 4.93 -4.24
CA GLU A 6 25.09 4.50 -5.49
C GLU A 6 24.00 5.48 -5.91
N ARG A 7 23.90 5.70 -7.21
CA ARG A 7 22.93 6.59 -7.83
C ARG A 7 21.51 6.23 -7.36
N HIS A 8 20.81 7.19 -6.82
CA HIS A 8 19.37 7.11 -6.69
C HIS A 8 18.77 6.79 -8.07
N VAL A 9 18.21 5.61 -8.20
CA VAL A 9 17.36 5.28 -9.35
C VAL A 9 16.09 6.10 -9.15
N SER A 10 15.95 7.15 -9.93
CA SER A 10 14.71 7.92 -10.01
C SER A 10 13.67 7.02 -10.69
N PHE A 11 12.82 6.36 -9.92
CA PHE A 11 11.58 5.79 -10.42
C PHE A 11 10.72 6.96 -10.90
N GLY A 12 10.29 6.88 -12.16
CA GLY A 12 9.69 7.94 -12.92
C GLY A 12 8.69 8.81 -12.16
N ASN A 13 8.74 10.11 -12.45
CA ASN A 13 7.88 11.16 -11.93
C ASN A 13 6.38 10.83 -12.12
N SER A 14 5.80 10.06 -11.22
CA SER A 14 4.36 10.09 -11.05
C SER A 14 4.03 11.37 -10.27
N LYS A 15 3.83 12.47 -10.98
CA LYS A 15 3.23 13.67 -10.41
C LYS A 15 1.84 13.28 -9.90
N ALA A 16 1.73 13.04 -8.59
CA ALA A 16 0.42 13.09 -7.96
C ALA A 16 -0.14 14.50 -8.22
N PRO A 17 -1.40 14.64 -8.65
CA PRO A 17 -1.99 15.92 -8.89
C PRO A 17 -1.92 16.76 -7.61
N PRO A 18 -1.59 18.07 -7.68
CA PRO A 18 -1.57 18.94 -6.52
C PRO A 18 -2.96 18.92 -5.86
N GLY A 19 -3.04 18.48 -4.60
CA GLY A 19 -4.27 18.47 -3.80
C GLY A 19 -5.17 17.25 -3.92
N GLY A 20 -4.82 16.22 -4.72
CA GLY A 20 -5.57 14.96 -4.76
C GLY A 20 -5.25 14.06 -3.56
N ASN A 21 -6.28 13.42 -3.00
CA ASN A 21 -6.07 12.36 -2.00
C ASN A 21 -5.17 11.26 -2.59
N PRO A 22 -3.95 11.03 -2.06
CA PRO A 22 -3.04 10.02 -2.60
C PRO A 22 -3.61 8.60 -2.52
N ALA A 23 -4.63 8.41 -1.68
CA ALA A 23 -5.31 7.14 -1.44
C ALA A 23 -6.55 6.93 -2.32
N SER A 24 -6.79 7.73 -3.36
CA SER A 24 -7.93 7.48 -4.25
C SER A 24 -7.71 6.16 -4.99
N SER A 25 -8.27 5.07 -4.49
CA SER A 25 -8.03 3.74 -5.02
C SER A 25 -9.27 3.11 -5.62
N THR A 26 -9.12 2.58 -6.82
CA THR A 26 -10.08 1.72 -7.49
C THR A 26 -9.64 0.26 -7.47
N GLY A 27 -8.73 -0.09 -6.56
CA GLY A 27 -8.18 -1.43 -6.43
C GLY A 27 -8.73 -2.19 -5.23
N THR A 28 -8.51 -3.47 -5.22
CA THR A 28 -8.76 -4.38 -4.09
C THR A 28 -7.62 -5.38 -3.95
N GLY A 29 -7.48 -5.96 -2.77
CA GLY A 29 -6.55 -7.05 -2.54
C GLY A 29 -7.23 -8.15 -1.71
N PHE A 30 -6.78 -9.38 -1.87
CA PHE A 30 -7.23 -10.50 -1.05
C PHE A 30 -6.08 -11.49 -0.82
N VAL A 31 -6.18 -12.24 0.26
CA VAL A 31 -5.29 -13.36 0.56
C VAL A 31 -6.16 -14.57 0.86
N ILE A 32 -5.78 -15.71 0.33
CA ILE A 32 -6.44 -17.00 0.56
C ILE A 32 -5.37 -17.99 0.98
N VAL A 33 -5.68 -18.78 2.01
CA VAL A 33 -4.84 -19.89 2.47
C VAL A 33 -5.73 -21.13 2.57
N ASP A 34 -5.29 -22.23 2.01
CA ASP A 34 -5.99 -23.49 2.11
C ASP A 34 -5.58 -24.27 3.38
N ARG A 35 -6.20 -25.44 3.60
CA ARG A 35 -5.93 -26.28 4.77
C ARG A 35 -4.55 -26.92 4.74
N GLU A 36 -3.99 -27.07 3.56
CA GLU A 36 -2.66 -27.64 3.31
C GLU A 36 -1.54 -26.59 3.47
N GLY A 37 -1.91 -25.31 3.66
CA GLY A 37 -0.96 -24.20 3.80
C GLY A 37 -0.53 -23.57 2.48
N SER A 38 -1.16 -23.94 1.35
CA SER A 38 -0.95 -23.23 0.10
C SER A 38 -1.61 -21.85 0.17
N ALA A 39 -0.92 -20.82 -0.28
CA ALA A 39 -1.38 -19.45 -0.14
C ALA A 39 -1.31 -18.68 -1.46
N VAL A 40 -2.29 -17.79 -1.66
CA VAL A 40 -2.34 -16.85 -2.77
C VAL A 40 -2.62 -15.46 -2.23
N ALA A 41 -1.80 -14.49 -2.59
CA ALA A 41 -2.05 -13.08 -2.34
C ALA A 41 -2.22 -12.37 -3.68
N CYS A 42 -3.34 -11.69 -3.87
CA CYS A 42 -3.66 -10.97 -5.10
C CYS A 42 -3.98 -9.50 -4.82
N SER A 43 -3.53 -8.64 -5.70
CA SER A 43 -3.91 -7.23 -5.72
C SER A 43 -4.37 -6.86 -7.13
N LEU A 44 -5.55 -6.26 -7.23
CA LEU A 44 -6.26 -6.04 -8.49
C LEU A 44 -6.68 -4.58 -8.62
N THR A 45 -6.62 -4.05 -9.84
CA THR A 45 -7.17 -2.74 -10.17
C THR A 45 -7.81 -2.73 -11.54
N LEU A 46 -8.87 -1.95 -11.69
CA LEU A 46 -9.45 -1.61 -12.99
C LEU A 46 -8.79 -0.36 -13.61
N ASN A 47 -7.79 0.23 -12.94
CA ASN A 47 -7.12 1.49 -13.29
C ASN A 47 -8.01 2.73 -13.25
N ASN A 48 -9.26 2.63 -13.65
CA ASN A 48 -10.28 3.68 -13.55
C ASN A 48 -11.53 3.17 -12.86
N LEU A 49 -12.38 4.09 -12.38
CA LEU A 49 -13.72 3.75 -11.94
C LEU A 49 -14.47 3.10 -13.12
N PHE A 50 -15.01 1.89 -12.94
CA PHE A 50 -15.60 1.05 -13.98
C PHE A 50 -14.64 0.65 -15.12
N GLY A 51 -13.33 0.71 -14.91
CA GLY A 51 -12.32 0.25 -15.86
C GLY A 51 -12.43 0.93 -17.23
N ALA A 52 -12.46 0.13 -18.29
CA ALA A 52 -12.65 0.60 -19.67
C ALA A 52 -14.13 0.87 -20.02
N GLY A 53 -15.06 0.69 -19.10
CA GLY A 53 -16.50 0.78 -19.36
C GLY A 53 -17.03 -0.31 -20.30
N LYS A 54 -16.31 -1.41 -20.45
CA LYS A 54 -16.62 -2.54 -21.33
C LYS A 54 -16.62 -3.84 -20.56
N VAL A 55 -17.55 -4.71 -20.91
CA VAL A 55 -17.65 -6.07 -20.37
C VAL A 55 -17.17 -7.05 -21.42
N ALA A 56 -16.36 -8.03 -21.03
CA ALA A 56 -15.95 -9.13 -21.91
C ALA A 56 -17.18 -9.94 -22.32
N GLN A 57 -17.38 -10.06 -23.64
CA GLN A 57 -18.55 -10.72 -24.18
C GLN A 57 -18.57 -12.21 -23.76
N GLY A 58 -19.72 -12.66 -23.27
CA GLY A 58 -19.93 -14.04 -22.82
C GLY A 58 -19.36 -14.37 -21.43
N MET A 59 -18.57 -13.47 -20.79
CA MET A 59 -17.94 -13.72 -19.50
C MET A 59 -18.52 -12.89 -18.36
N GLY A 60 -19.17 -11.76 -18.63
CA GLY A 60 -19.67 -10.85 -17.60
C GLY A 60 -18.57 -10.11 -16.82
N ILE A 61 -17.30 -10.18 -17.27
CA ILE A 61 -16.15 -9.58 -16.60
C ILE A 61 -15.94 -8.16 -17.11
N LEU A 62 -15.89 -7.20 -16.19
CA LEU A 62 -15.56 -5.81 -16.50
C LEU A 62 -14.07 -5.69 -16.83
N LEU A 63 -13.76 -5.11 -17.99
CA LEU A 63 -12.39 -4.94 -18.46
C LEU A 63 -11.71 -3.75 -17.78
N GLY A 64 -10.46 -3.94 -17.36
CA GLY A 64 -9.61 -2.87 -16.85
C GLY A 64 -9.28 -1.83 -17.94
N ALA A 65 -9.18 -0.56 -17.56
CA ALA A 65 -8.64 0.47 -18.43
C ALA A 65 -7.12 0.30 -18.59
N LEU A 66 -6.59 0.78 -19.72
CA LEU A 66 -5.15 0.86 -19.89
C LEU A 66 -4.56 1.84 -18.87
N PRO A 67 -3.36 1.58 -18.33
CA PRO A 67 -2.61 2.56 -17.57
C PRO A 67 -2.37 3.80 -18.45
N GLY A 68 -2.81 4.95 -17.98
CA GLY A 68 -2.63 6.22 -18.70
C GLY A 68 -1.68 7.17 -17.95
N PRO A 69 -1.46 8.40 -18.49
CA PRO A 69 -0.62 9.41 -17.82
C PRO A 69 -1.11 9.83 -16.44
N LEU A 70 -2.41 9.64 -16.20
CA LEU A 70 -3.06 9.76 -14.89
C LEU A 70 -3.37 8.37 -14.33
N GLY A 71 -3.00 7.32 -15.05
CA GLY A 71 -3.25 5.95 -14.75
C GLY A 71 -2.32 5.44 -13.67
N ARG A 72 -2.86 4.56 -12.90
CA ARG A 72 -2.15 3.87 -11.86
C ARG A 72 -1.35 2.77 -12.51
N GLY A 73 -0.04 2.92 -12.45
CA GLY A 73 0.86 1.86 -12.88
C GLY A 73 0.87 0.69 -11.88
N PRO A 74 1.73 -0.30 -12.12
CA PRO A 74 1.95 -1.43 -11.21
C PRO A 74 2.28 -1.00 -9.77
N ASP A 75 2.82 0.20 -9.58
CA ASP A 75 3.13 0.78 -8.26
C ASP A 75 1.90 1.00 -7.37
N SER A 76 0.69 0.88 -7.93
CA SER A 76 -0.56 1.01 -7.18
C SER A 76 -1.04 -0.29 -6.54
N LEU A 77 -0.33 -1.38 -6.74
CA LEU A 77 -0.65 -2.71 -6.28
C LEU A 77 0.53 -3.29 -5.49
N ALA A 78 0.23 -3.94 -4.38
CA ALA A 78 1.25 -4.66 -3.63
C ALA A 78 0.66 -5.93 -3.00
N ALA A 79 1.39 -7.03 -3.13
CA ALA A 79 1.07 -8.29 -2.48
C ALA A 79 2.36 -8.92 -1.95
N MET A 80 2.26 -9.60 -0.81
CA MET A 80 3.38 -10.24 -0.14
C MET A 80 2.94 -11.58 0.44
N LEU A 81 3.78 -12.59 0.27
CA LEU A 81 3.71 -13.84 1.00
C LEU A 81 5.03 -14.04 1.75
N LEU A 82 4.93 -14.38 3.02
CA LEU A 82 6.06 -14.79 3.85
C LEU A 82 5.90 -16.25 4.21
N ILE A 83 6.91 -17.04 3.90
CA ILE A 83 6.96 -18.46 4.18
C ILE A 83 8.24 -18.80 4.93
N ASN A 84 8.17 -19.78 5.82
CA ASN A 84 9.34 -20.37 6.43
C ASN A 84 9.89 -21.45 5.50
N ASN A 85 10.99 -21.16 4.80
CA ASN A 85 11.59 -22.06 3.82
C ASN A 85 12.20 -23.33 4.43
N VAL A 86 12.47 -23.33 5.75
CA VAL A 86 13.04 -24.52 6.42
C VAL A 86 11.97 -25.60 6.62
N HIS A 87 10.74 -25.17 6.91
CA HIS A 87 9.62 -26.06 7.20
C HIS A 87 8.52 -26.01 6.15
N ASN A 88 8.66 -25.18 5.10
CA ASN A 88 7.63 -24.93 4.10
C ASN A 88 6.27 -24.52 4.71
N ILE A 89 6.32 -23.71 5.77
CA ILE A 89 5.12 -23.27 6.50
C ILE A 89 4.79 -21.83 6.08
N PHE A 90 3.54 -21.61 5.68
CA PHE A 90 2.98 -20.26 5.52
C PHE A 90 3.03 -19.51 6.85
N TYR A 91 3.41 -18.24 6.82
CA TYR A 91 3.54 -17.40 8.00
C TYR A 91 2.66 -16.16 7.94
N LEU A 92 2.66 -15.45 6.81
CA LEU A 92 1.92 -14.20 6.64
C LEU A 92 1.63 -13.95 5.16
N GLY A 93 0.41 -13.56 4.86
CA GLY A 93 0.03 -13.06 3.55
C GLY A 93 -0.60 -11.68 3.67
N LEU A 94 -0.17 -10.75 2.84
CA LEU A 94 -0.73 -9.40 2.76
C LEU A 94 -1.03 -9.03 1.31
N ALA A 95 -2.13 -8.34 1.10
CA ALA A 95 -2.47 -7.75 -0.19
C ALA A 95 -3.01 -6.34 0.02
N SER A 96 -2.54 -5.39 -0.78
CA SER A 96 -2.84 -3.99 -0.58
C SER A 96 -3.29 -3.33 -1.89
N SER A 97 -4.13 -2.33 -1.74
CA SER A 97 -4.55 -1.42 -2.80
C SER A 97 -4.62 0.01 -2.25
N GLY A 98 -4.53 1.01 -3.12
CA GLY A 98 -4.58 2.40 -2.63
C GLY A 98 -3.79 3.37 -3.50
N GLY A 99 -3.54 3.04 -4.75
CA GLY A 99 -2.73 3.88 -5.62
C GLY A 99 -1.29 3.98 -5.11
N ALA A 100 -0.72 5.17 -5.13
CA ALA A 100 0.67 5.40 -4.74
C ALA A 100 1.02 5.01 -3.29
N VAL A 101 0.02 4.86 -2.42
CA VAL A 101 0.24 4.50 -1.02
C VAL A 101 0.17 2.99 -0.75
N ALA A 102 -0.21 2.17 -1.74
CA ALA A 102 -0.43 0.74 -1.54
C ALA A 102 0.79 0.01 -0.97
N LEU A 103 1.96 0.25 -1.58
CA LEU A 103 3.20 -0.39 -1.14
C LEU A 103 3.62 0.05 0.26
N SER A 104 3.56 1.35 0.56
CA SER A 104 3.92 1.86 1.89
C SER A 104 2.94 1.41 2.97
N ALA A 105 1.65 1.31 2.64
CA ALA A 105 0.65 0.77 3.56
C ALA A 105 0.92 -0.71 3.88
N LEU A 106 1.23 -1.52 2.86
CA LEU A 106 1.59 -2.94 3.05
C LEU A 106 2.88 -3.07 3.86
N ALA A 107 3.93 -2.32 3.51
CA ALA A 107 5.21 -2.34 4.22
C ALA A 107 5.05 -1.93 5.69
N GLY A 108 4.20 -0.93 5.98
CA GLY A 108 3.89 -0.52 7.34
C GLY A 108 3.24 -1.63 8.17
N VAL A 109 2.25 -2.33 7.62
CA VAL A 109 1.61 -3.48 8.28
C VAL A 109 2.61 -4.61 8.47
N ALA A 110 3.38 -4.98 7.42
CA ALA A 110 4.38 -6.04 7.49
C ALA A 110 5.42 -5.75 8.60
N THR A 111 5.95 -4.52 8.63
CA THR A 111 6.96 -4.14 9.63
C THR A 111 6.39 -4.22 11.05
N ARG A 112 5.17 -3.75 11.27
CA ARG A 112 4.53 -3.83 12.59
C ARG A 112 4.30 -5.28 13.02
N THR A 113 3.80 -6.12 12.12
CA THR A 113 3.55 -7.54 12.41
C THR A 113 4.83 -8.33 12.68
N LEU A 114 5.92 -8.03 11.95
CA LEU A 114 7.15 -8.82 12.01
C LEU A 114 8.17 -8.28 13.01
N MET A 115 8.19 -6.97 13.23
CA MET A 115 9.19 -6.27 14.04
C MET A 115 8.58 -5.43 15.17
N GLY A 116 7.26 -5.46 15.30
CA GLY A 116 6.52 -4.78 16.36
C GLY A 116 6.78 -5.37 17.74
N ARG A 117 6.10 -4.83 18.74
CA ARG A 117 6.15 -5.38 20.09
C ARG A 117 5.53 -6.78 20.09
N LYS A 118 5.96 -7.63 21.02
CA LYS A 118 5.51 -9.01 21.12
C LYS A 118 3.98 -9.17 21.22
N GLU A 119 3.31 -8.15 21.75
CA GLU A 119 1.86 -8.10 21.92
C GLU A 119 1.14 -7.54 20.68
N GLU A 120 1.85 -7.04 19.65
CA GLU A 120 1.24 -6.46 18.46
C GLU A 120 0.77 -7.56 17.51
N THR A 121 -0.53 -7.75 17.43
CA THR A 121 -1.15 -8.73 16.53
C THR A 121 -1.27 -8.18 15.11
N LEU A 122 -1.48 -9.07 14.13
CA LEU A 122 -1.77 -8.65 12.74
C LEU A 122 -3.00 -7.72 12.68
N GLU A 123 -4.05 -8.03 13.45
CA GLU A 123 -5.26 -7.20 13.52
C GLU A 123 -4.93 -5.78 14.00
N MET A 124 -4.12 -5.65 15.04
CA MET A 124 -3.66 -4.34 15.54
C MET A 124 -2.83 -3.60 14.48
N ALA A 125 -1.94 -4.30 13.79
CA ALA A 125 -1.12 -3.73 12.72
C ALA A 125 -1.98 -3.26 11.54
N LEU A 126 -3.03 -4.01 11.15
CA LEU A 126 -3.99 -3.64 10.11
C LEU A 126 -4.82 -2.41 10.49
N ALA A 127 -5.22 -2.30 11.76
CA ALA A 127 -6.01 -1.17 12.29
C ALA A 127 -5.19 0.09 12.56
N ALA A 128 -3.86 -0.02 12.64
CA ALA A 128 -3.00 1.09 12.97
C ALA A 128 -3.08 2.23 11.95
N LYS A 129 -3.09 3.47 12.45
CA LYS A 129 -3.09 4.67 11.61
C LYS A 129 -1.78 4.81 10.86
N ARG A 130 -1.88 5.26 9.60
CA ARG A 130 -0.78 5.29 8.64
C ARG A 130 -0.31 6.70 8.34
N LEU A 131 0.95 6.78 7.95
CA LEU A 131 1.62 7.96 7.43
C LEU A 131 2.11 7.67 6.01
N TYR A 132 2.11 8.68 5.16
CA TYR A 132 2.67 8.60 3.82
C TYR A 132 3.30 9.93 3.40
N ASN A 133 4.51 9.88 2.88
CA ASN A 133 5.17 11.02 2.25
C ASN A 133 5.68 10.59 0.86
N SER A 134 5.30 11.32 -0.19
CA SER A 134 5.72 11.04 -1.56
C SER A 134 7.10 11.58 -1.89
N GLY A 135 7.69 12.38 -1.01
CA GLY A 135 8.95 13.09 -1.23
C GLY A 135 8.84 14.34 -2.11
N ASN A 136 7.99 14.33 -3.13
CA ASN A 136 7.74 15.48 -3.97
C ASN A 136 6.26 15.55 -4.39
N PRO A 137 5.48 16.55 -3.89
CA PRO A 137 5.93 17.56 -2.91
C PRO A 137 6.25 16.94 -1.55
N ASP A 138 7.15 17.56 -0.80
CA ASP A 138 7.45 17.15 0.58
C ASP A 138 6.27 17.52 1.49
N LEU A 139 5.31 16.61 1.52
CA LEU A 139 4.08 16.69 2.30
C LEU A 139 3.76 15.32 2.86
N THR A 140 3.68 15.25 4.18
CA THR A 140 3.32 14.01 4.88
C THR A 140 1.81 13.97 5.12
N TYR A 141 1.16 13.01 4.52
CA TYR A 141 -0.24 12.69 4.78
C TYR A 141 -0.35 11.78 5.99
N TYR A 142 -1.38 11.98 6.79
CA TYR A 142 -1.66 11.12 7.95
C TYR A 142 -3.16 10.80 8.05
N GLU A 143 -3.49 9.61 8.49
CA GLU A 143 -4.89 9.21 8.68
C GLU A 143 -5.51 9.93 9.87
N GLN A 144 -6.74 10.40 9.69
CA GLN A 144 -7.54 11.02 10.76
C GLN A 144 -7.66 10.09 11.97
N GLY A 145 -7.56 10.67 13.17
CA GLY A 145 -7.54 9.93 14.43
C GLY A 145 -6.15 9.36 14.80
N MET A 146 -5.09 9.81 14.13
CA MET A 146 -3.72 9.55 14.58
C MET A 146 -3.43 10.24 15.90
N ASP A 147 -2.57 9.63 16.71
CA ASP A 147 -2.13 10.19 17.99
C ASP A 147 -1.50 11.59 17.80
N THR A 148 -2.01 12.56 18.56
CA THR A 148 -1.55 13.95 18.51
C THR A 148 -0.07 14.09 18.86
N SER A 149 0.46 13.23 19.72
CA SER A 149 1.90 13.22 20.07
C SER A 149 2.78 12.93 18.86
N ILE A 150 2.33 12.07 17.93
CA ILE A 150 3.02 11.77 16.68
C ILE A 150 2.97 12.98 15.75
N ILE A 151 1.78 13.58 15.61
CA ILE A 151 1.55 14.76 14.75
C ILE A 151 2.44 15.92 15.23
N ASP A 152 2.42 16.21 16.53
CA ASP A 152 3.24 17.27 17.14
C ASP A 152 4.74 17.00 17.01
N GLY A 153 5.13 15.74 17.20
CA GLY A 153 6.52 15.31 17.06
C GLY A 153 7.06 15.50 15.65
N LEU A 154 6.24 15.22 14.62
CA LEU A 154 6.59 15.44 13.21
C LEU A 154 6.62 16.94 12.86
N SER A 155 5.62 17.69 13.33
CA SER A 155 5.53 19.14 13.11
C SER A 155 6.75 19.87 13.70
N LYS A 156 7.15 19.52 14.93
CA LYS A 156 8.36 20.09 15.58
C LYS A 156 9.65 19.79 14.81
N ARG A 157 9.68 18.73 14.01
CA ARG A 157 10.80 18.39 13.12
C ARG A 157 10.72 19.04 11.74
N GLY A 158 9.72 19.90 11.53
CA GLY A 158 9.56 20.65 10.28
C GLY A 158 8.80 19.94 9.18
N HIS A 159 8.18 18.78 9.46
CA HIS A 159 7.33 18.10 8.45
C HIS A 159 6.06 18.89 8.21
N ARG A 160 5.73 19.06 6.92
CA ARG A 160 4.43 19.59 6.49
C ARG A 160 3.41 18.45 6.54
N LEU A 161 2.29 18.65 7.25
CA LEU A 161 1.33 17.61 7.55
C LEU A 161 -0.03 17.91 6.94
N SER A 162 -0.72 16.89 6.42
CA SER A 162 -2.07 17.00 5.87
C SER A 162 -2.91 15.77 6.28
N PRO A 163 -4.07 15.98 6.94
CA PRO A 163 -4.95 14.89 7.31
C PRO A 163 -5.69 14.35 6.08
N VAL A 164 -5.88 13.03 6.05
CA VAL A 164 -6.70 12.33 5.05
C VAL A 164 -7.58 11.27 5.73
N PRO A 165 -8.72 10.90 5.14
CA PRO A 165 -9.60 9.89 5.74
C PRO A 165 -8.92 8.51 5.88
N ALA A 166 -8.16 8.09 4.87
CA ALA A 166 -7.49 6.79 4.85
C ALA A 166 -6.28 6.82 3.91
N LEU A 167 -5.30 5.96 4.16
CA LEU A 167 -4.09 5.75 3.37
C LEU A 167 -3.97 4.28 2.96
N GLY A 168 -4.59 3.94 1.83
CA GLY A 168 -4.61 2.58 1.30
C GLY A 168 -5.52 1.63 2.07
N LYS A 169 -5.61 0.42 1.56
CA LYS A 169 -6.31 -0.71 2.19
C LYS A 169 -5.37 -1.90 2.18
N VAL A 170 -5.25 -2.60 3.30
CA VAL A 170 -4.45 -3.81 3.43
C VAL A 170 -5.33 -4.90 4.00
N ASN A 171 -5.34 -6.05 3.35
CA ASN A 171 -5.92 -7.29 3.85
C ASN A 171 -4.80 -8.26 4.15
N GLY A 172 -4.95 -9.06 5.20
CA GLY A 172 -3.93 -10.00 5.62
C GLY A 172 -4.46 -11.20 6.39
N VAL A 173 -3.70 -12.24 6.39
CA VAL A 173 -3.94 -13.49 7.12
C VAL A 173 -2.60 -14.12 7.51
#